data_df066f0a611ebf0bfb81c2923fc6860f
#
_entry.id   df066f0a611ebf0bfb81c2923fc6860f
#
_cell.length_a   1.000
_cell.length_b   1.000
_cell.length_c   1.000
_cell.angle_alpha   90.00
_cell.angle_beta   90.00
_cell.angle_gamma   90.00
#
_symmetry.space_group_name_H-M   'P 1'
#
loop_
_entity.id
_entity.type
_entity.pdbx_description
1 polymer ?
#
loop_
_entity_poly.entity_id
_entity_poly.type
_entity_poly.pdbx_seq_one_letter_code
_entity_poly.pdbx_strand_id
1 'polypeptide(L)'
;MDWDLPEELAALQASVRRLAQDKVRPRAREIDETGEYPDDLFALFGQSGLLALGLPESYGGSGAGTLGLTIAIEEVAKYSNAAALMLLLSRLPTGPLLIAGTEAQKQRYLPGIAAGTTRAAFGLSEPQAGSDVAAMLTRATSVEGGWRLNGVKCWMSGVAQADWYTVFAKADSVGGLQGRPGADGGLQGRPGADGGRDSITAFIVDRRAEGVSVGTIDRKMGVRGVDTGELLLHDAVVPDENLIGEIGGFRLAMLGLNAMRPLVAARGIGLAEGALMYATEYAQQRPAFGRHVADFQGIQWEIAKLATEIEAARLLTYRAASYADQGRFTKEWVPYLSMAKYYATELAVRASGLALQMLGAAGYMKDHPTELYYRDAKQLTIVEGTSQIQLGLIAQGVLNRDIWWD
;
A
#
# COMPACT_ATOMS: atom_id res chain seq x y z
N MET A 1 0.64 -15.35 25.65
CA MET A 1 0.54 -14.78 24.29
C MET A 1 1.40 -15.70 23.43
N ASP A 2 0.80 -16.37 22.45
CA ASP A 2 1.56 -17.17 21.49
C ASP A 2 2.10 -16.22 20.43
N TRP A 3 3.40 -16.24 20.19
CA TRP A 3 4.07 -15.37 19.24
C TRP A 3 4.34 -16.08 17.91
N ASP A 4 4.12 -17.40 17.88
CA ASP A 4 4.23 -18.18 16.67
C ASP A 4 2.99 -17.96 15.77
N LEU A 5 3.20 -18.03 14.47
CA LEU A 5 2.09 -17.98 13.53
C LEU A 5 1.20 -19.22 13.72
N PRO A 6 -0.14 -19.06 13.66
CA PRO A 6 -1.04 -20.18 13.52
C PRO A 6 -0.61 -21.11 12.38
N GLU A 7 -0.85 -22.41 12.51
CA GLU A 7 -0.38 -23.43 11.56
C GLU A 7 -0.76 -23.11 10.10
N GLU A 8 -1.98 -22.61 9.89
CA GLU A 8 -2.46 -22.23 8.56
C GLU A 8 -1.66 -21.05 7.96
N LEU A 9 -1.34 -20.03 8.76
CA LEU A 9 -0.55 -18.89 8.32
C LEU A 9 0.93 -19.24 8.15
N ALA A 10 1.47 -20.16 8.95
CA ALA A 10 2.81 -20.69 8.76
C ALA A 10 2.91 -21.51 7.46
N ALA A 11 1.90 -22.32 7.14
CA ALA A 11 1.80 -23.05 5.88
C ALA A 11 1.67 -22.10 4.68
N LEU A 12 0.85 -21.04 4.79
CA LEU A 12 0.75 -19.97 3.79
C LEU A 12 2.12 -19.32 3.56
N GLN A 13 2.80 -18.90 4.63
CA GLN A 13 4.13 -18.30 4.54
C GLN A 13 5.12 -19.20 3.80
N ALA A 14 5.19 -20.48 4.17
CA ALA A 14 6.08 -21.44 3.52
C ALA A 14 5.74 -21.65 2.03
N SER A 15 4.47 -21.64 1.67
CA SER A 15 4.01 -21.77 0.28
C SER A 15 4.39 -20.53 -0.54
N VAL A 16 4.08 -19.33 -0.03
CA VAL A 16 4.41 -18.07 -0.71
C VAL A 16 5.91 -17.87 -0.83
N ARG A 17 6.69 -18.24 0.19
CA ARG A 17 8.16 -18.20 0.16
C ARG A 17 8.71 -19.04 -1.01
N ARG A 18 8.25 -20.28 -1.19
CA ARG A 18 8.64 -21.12 -2.33
C ARG A 18 8.25 -20.46 -3.66
N LEU A 19 7.00 -20.02 -3.80
CA LEU A 19 6.53 -19.35 -5.01
C LEU A 19 7.39 -18.11 -5.32
N ALA A 20 7.67 -17.27 -4.33
CA ALA A 20 8.46 -16.07 -4.51
C ALA A 20 9.90 -16.39 -4.92
N GLN A 21 10.51 -17.41 -4.31
CA GLN A 21 11.86 -17.86 -4.64
C GLN A 21 11.92 -18.43 -6.07
N ASP A 22 10.95 -19.26 -6.46
CA ASP A 22 10.99 -20.00 -7.72
C ASP A 22 10.49 -19.17 -8.92
N LYS A 23 9.55 -18.27 -8.71
CA LYS A 23 8.84 -17.54 -9.79
C LYS A 23 9.11 -16.04 -9.80
N VAL A 24 9.23 -15.39 -8.62
CA VAL A 24 9.43 -13.93 -8.55
C VAL A 24 10.91 -13.56 -8.64
N ARG A 25 11.76 -14.23 -7.86
CA ARG A 25 13.21 -13.96 -7.83
C ARG A 25 13.86 -13.94 -9.23
N PRO A 26 13.62 -14.91 -10.13
CA PRO A 26 14.23 -14.91 -11.46
C PRO A 26 13.81 -13.74 -12.35
N ARG A 27 12.61 -13.16 -12.10
CA ARG A 27 12.02 -12.09 -12.90
C ARG A 27 12.34 -10.69 -12.39
N ALA A 28 12.82 -10.55 -11.13
CA ALA A 28 12.94 -9.27 -10.44
C ALA A 28 13.82 -8.25 -11.21
N ARG A 29 14.94 -8.71 -11.76
CA ARG A 29 15.85 -7.86 -12.54
C ARG A 29 15.23 -7.40 -13.85
N GLU A 30 14.66 -8.32 -14.63
CA GLU A 30 14.01 -8.01 -15.91
C GLU A 30 12.87 -6.99 -15.72
N ILE A 31 12.03 -7.18 -14.69
CA ILE A 31 10.93 -6.26 -14.36
C ILE A 31 11.45 -4.84 -14.11
N ASP A 32 12.57 -4.70 -13.39
CA ASP A 32 13.17 -3.37 -13.15
C ASP A 32 13.80 -2.79 -14.41
N GLU A 33 14.50 -3.59 -15.20
CA GLU A 33 15.18 -3.12 -16.42
C GLU A 33 14.20 -2.67 -17.49
N THR A 34 13.17 -3.46 -17.78
CA THR A 34 12.14 -3.12 -18.77
C THR A 34 11.17 -2.07 -18.26
N GLY A 35 10.79 -2.17 -16.99
CA GLY A 35 9.72 -1.38 -16.40
C GLY A 35 8.33 -1.81 -16.88
N GLU A 36 8.23 -2.91 -17.61
CA GLU A 36 6.97 -3.47 -18.10
C GLU A 36 6.21 -4.16 -16.96
N TYR A 37 4.88 -4.08 -17.01
CA TYR A 37 4.03 -4.74 -16.02
C TYR A 37 4.10 -6.26 -16.19
N PRO A 38 4.44 -7.04 -15.15
CA PRO A 38 4.61 -8.47 -15.27
C PRO A 38 3.26 -9.21 -15.21
N ASP A 39 2.52 -9.22 -16.33
CA ASP A 39 1.21 -9.85 -16.44
C ASP A 39 1.21 -11.35 -16.12
N ASP A 40 2.32 -12.03 -16.39
CA ASP A 40 2.53 -13.43 -16.05
C ASP A 40 2.55 -13.66 -14.53
N LEU A 41 3.20 -12.78 -13.76
CA LEU A 41 3.17 -12.85 -12.31
C LEU A 41 1.80 -12.47 -11.75
N PHE A 42 1.12 -11.50 -12.35
CA PHE A 42 -0.25 -11.16 -11.95
C PHE A 42 -1.20 -12.35 -12.13
N ALA A 43 -1.15 -13.00 -13.30
CA ALA A 43 -1.93 -14.21 -13.57
C ALA A 43 -1.58 -15.35 -12.60
N LEU A 44 -0.30 -15.55 -12.30
CA LEU A 44 0.15 -16.53 -11.31
C LEU A 44 -0.41 -16.22 -9.91
N PHE A 45 -0.40 -14.97 -9.49
CA PHE A 45 -0.94 -14.57 -8.18
C PHE A 45 -2.45 -14.79 -8.10
N GLY A 46 -3.20 -14.52 -9.19
CA GLY A 46 -4.62 -14.87 -9.28
C GLY A 46 -4.85 -16.38 -9.15
N GLN A 47 -4.16 -17.18 -9.97
CA GLN A 47 -4.27 -18.65 -9.97
C GLN A 47 -3.87 -19.29 -8.63
N SER A 48 -2.91 -18.68 -7.93
CA SER A 48 -2.45 -19.14 -6.62
C SER A 48 -3.30 -18.60 -5.45
N GLY A 49 -4.36 -17.82 -5.72
CA GLY A 49 -5.24 -17.24 -4.70
C GLY A 49 -4.60 -16.10 -3.88
N LEU A 50 -3.42 -15.59 -4.26
CA LEU A 50 -2.72 -14.56 -3.49
C LEU A 50 -3.43 -13.20 -3.56
N LEU A 51 -4.12 -12.89 -4.67
CA LEU A 51 -4.92 -11.67 -4.81
C LEU A 51 -6.18 -11.69 -3.95
N ALA A 52 -6.63 -12.89 -3.55
CA ALA A 52 -7.82 -13.11 -2.74
C ALA A 52 -7.57 -12.99 -1.22
N LEU A 53 -6.31 -13.01 -0.76
CA LEU A 53 -5.96 -13.13 0.67
C LEU A 53 -6.59 -12.06 1.55
N GLY A 54 -6.59 -10.81 1.12
CA GLY A 54 -7.12 -9.68 1.89
C GLY A 54 -8.63 -9.44 1.73
N LEU A 55 -9.35 -10.32 1.04
CA LEU A 55 -10.77 -10.16 0.74
C LEU A 55 -11.63 -11.19 1.50
N PRO A 56 -12.87 -10.85 1.89
CA PRO A 56 -13.79 -11.78 2.52
C PRO A 56 -14.21 -12.92 1.60
N GLU A 57 -14.47 -14.10 2.17
CA GLU A 57 -14.92 -15.29 1.45
C GLU A 57 -16.21 -15.06 0.65
N SER A 58 -17.15 -14.24 1.18
CA SER A 58 -18.41 -13.88 0.52
C SER A 58 -18.24 -13.22 -0.84
N TYR A 59 -17.03 -12.75 -1.16
CA TYR A 59 -16.71 -12.11 -2.44
C TYR A 59 -15.56 -12.84 -3.18
N GLY A 60 -15.37 -14.13 -2.89
CA GLY A 60 -14.34 -14.95 -3.53
C GLY A 60 -12.94 -14.81 -2.90
N GLY A 61 -12.84 -14.16 -1.74
CA GLY A 61 -11.61 -14.09 -0.97
C GLY A 61 -11.30 -15.38 -0.23
N SER A 62 -10.11 -15.47 0.37
CA SER A 62 -9.68 -16.64 1.15
C SER A 62 -10.01 -16.55 2.66
N GLY A 63 -10.42 -15.37 3.13
CA GLY A 63 -10.62 -15.14 4.56
C GLY A 63 -9.34 -15.03 5.39
N ALA A 64 -8.13 -15.08 4.78
CA ALA A 64 -6.86 -14.97 5.49
C ALA A 64 -6.60 -13.56 6.09
N GLY A 65 -7.42 -12.59 5.71
CA GLY A 65 -7.40 -11.24 6.26
C GLY A 65 -6.19 -10.40 5.88
N THR A 66 -6.04 -9.30 6.58
CA THR A 66 -4.90 -8.39 6.41
C THR A 66 -3.60 -9.06 6.82
N LEU A 67 -3.62 -9.90 7.86
CA LEU A 67 -2.41 -10.60 8.32
C LEU A 67 -1.90 -11.60 7.26
N GLY A 68 -2.79 -12.41 6.66
CA GLY A 68 -2.40 -13.35 5.60
C GLY A 68 -1.82 -12.62 4.38
N LEU A 69 -2.45 -11.52 3.95
CA LEU A 69 -1.93 -10.69 2.86
C LEU A 69 -0.60 -10.01 3.24
N THR A 70 -0.44 -9.57 4.49
CA THR A 70 0.82 -9.01 5.02
C THR A 70 1.97 -10.00 4.88
N ILE A 71 1.76 -11.25 5.29
CA ILE A 71 2.74 -12.34 5.17
C ILE A 71 3.11 -12.59 3.70
N ALA A 72 2.12 -12.64 2.81
CA ALA A 72 2.38 -12.86 1.40
C ALA A 72 3.18 -11.71 0.76
N ILE A 73 2.83 -10.46 1.08
CA ILE A 73 3.56 -9.27 0.61
C ILE A 73 5.01 -9.29 1.11
N GLU A 74 5.24 -9.63 2.37
CA GLU A 74 6.59 -9.72 2.95
C GLU A 74 7.46 -10.74 2.19
N GLU A 75 6.95 -11.95 1.97
CA GLU A 75 7.72 -13.01 1.29
C GLU A 75 8.03 -12.64 -0.18
N VAL A 76 7.11 -12.01 -0.88
CA VAL A 76 7.31 -11.56 -2.27
C VAL A 76 8.28 -10.37 -2.33
N ALA A 77 8.20 -9.44 -1.37
CA ALA A 77 9.04 -8.23 -1.32
C ALA A 77 10.52 -8.54 -1.08
N LYS A 78 10.87 -9.73 -0.57
CA LYS A 78 12.27 -10.19 -0.45
C LYS A 78 13.00 -10.21 -1.79
N TYR A 79 12.25 -10.36 -2.89
CA TYR A 79 12.82 -10.45 -4.23
C TYR A 79 12.39 -9.34 -5.17
N SER A 80 11.12 -8.88 -5.08
CA SER A 80 10.58 -7.82 -5.95
C SER A 80 9.55 -6.96 -5.22
N ASN A 81 9.89 -5.71 -5.02
CA ASN A 81 8.96 -4.75 -4.42
C ASN A 81 7.84 -4.34 -5.40
N ALA A 82 8.09 -4.41 -6.71
CA ALA A 82 7.07 -4.22 -7.74
C ALA A 82 6.02 -5.34 -7.70
N ALA A 83 6.44 -6.62 -7.64
CA ALA A 83 5.52 -7.75 -7.50
C ALA A 83 4.74 -7.71 -6.19
N ALA A 84 5.37 -7.32 -5.08
CA ALA A 84 4.71 -7.12 -3.79
C ALA A 84 3.66 -6.00 -3.83
N LEU A 85 3.91 -4.93 -4.61
CA LEU A 85 2.93 -3.86 -4.83
C LEU A 85 1.69 -4.38 -5.56
N MET A 86 1.82 -5.32 -6.50
CA MET A 86 0.66 -5.92 -7.17
C MET A 86 -0.29 -6.60 -6.18
N LEU A 87 0.25 -7.31 -5.18
CA LEU A 87 -0.54 -7.91 -4.09
C LEU A 87 -1.22 -6.81 -3.24
N LEU A 88 -0.51 -5.75 -2.89
CA LEU A 88 -1.08 -4.64 -2.13
C LEU A 88 -2.24 -3.97 -2.91
N LEU A 89 -2.13 -3.84 -4.22
CA LEU A 89 -3.16 -3.23 -5.07
C LEU A 89 -4.45 -4.06 -5.16
N SER A 90 -4.47 -5.33 -4.77
CA SER A 90 -5.72 -6.07 -4.62
C SER A 90 -6.58 -5.51 -3.47
N ARG A 91 -5.97 -4.84 -2.50
CA ARG A 91 -6.62 -4.39 -1.27
C ARG A 91 -6.75 -2.86 -1.15
N LEU A 92 -5.82 -2.07 -1.68
CA LEU A 92 -5.83 -0.61 -1.55
C LEU A 92 -7.06 0.03 -2.20
N PRO A 93 -7.38 -0.19 -3.49
CA PRO A 93 -8.55 0.40 -4.12
C PRO A 93 -9.88 -0.20 -3.60
N THR A 94 -9.86 -1.42 -3.08
CA THR A 94 -11.04 -2.09 -2.54
C THR A 94 -11.35 -1.69 -1.09
N GLY A 95 -10.40 -1.04 -0.39
CA GLY A 95 -10.54 -0.64 1.00
C GLY A 95 -11.78 0.19 1.31
N PRO A 96 -12.02 1.32 0.64
CA PRO A 96 -13.22 2.12 0.82
C PRO A 96 -14.50 1.34 0.53
N LEU A 97 -14.49 0.50 -0.49
CA LEU A 97 -15.62 -0.35 -0.89
C LEU A 97 -15.96 -1.37 0.21
N LEU A 98 -14.97 -2.03 0.79
CA LEU A 98 -15.16 -2.96 1.89
C LEU A 98 -15.70 -2.29 3.15
N ILE A 99 -15.28 -1.05 3.44
CA ILE A 99 -15.68 -0.31 4.64
C ILE A 99 -17.10 0.25 4.50
N ALA A 100 -17.44 0.86 3.36
CA ALA A 100 -18.66 1.64 3.21
C ALA A 100 -19.47 1.35 1.94
N GLY A 101 -19.04 0.42 1.08
CA GLY A 101 -19.78 0.05 -0.13
C GLY A 101 -21.07 -0.69 0.19
N THR A 102 -22.05 -0.54 -0.68
CA THR A 102 -23.28 -1.34 -0.65
C THR A 102 -22.97 -2.81 -1.00
N GLU A 103 -23.87 -3.72 -0.62
CA GLU A 103 -23.72 -5.14 -0.97
C GLU A 103 -23.65 -5.34 -2.50
N ALA A 104 -24.50 -4.61 -3.25
CA ALA A 104 -24.50 -4.64 -4.72
C ALA A 104 -23.13 -4.23 -5.31
N GLN A 105 -22.51 -3.16 -4.78
CA GLN A 105 -21.17 -2.72 -5.19
C GLN A 105 -20.11 -3.79 -4.87
N LYS A 106 -20.13 -4.36 -3.67
CA LYS A 106 -19.17 -5.39 -3.26
C LYS A 106 -19.27 -6.62 -4.15
N GLN A 107 -20.48 -7.11 -4.42
CA GLN A 107 -20.72 -8.26 -5.30
C GLN A 107 -20.31 -7.98 -6.75
N ARG A 108 -20.42 -6.75 -7.22
CA ARG A 108 -20.03 -6.37 -8.59
C ARG A 108 -18.53 -6.26 -8.78
N TYR A 109 -17.78 -5.71 -7.81
CA TYR A 109 -16.40 -5.30 -8.03
C TYR A 109 -15.34 -6.19 -7.34
N LEU A 110 -15.67 -6.83 -6.21
CA LEU A 110 -14.66 -7.58 -5.44
C LEU A 110 -14.32 -8.96 -6.03
N PRO A 111 -15.26 -9.75 -6.57
CA PRO A 111 -14.94 -11.09 -7.09
C PRO A 111 -13.94 -11.09 -8.22
N GLY A 112 -13.98 -10.09 -9.11
CA GLY A 112 -13.01 -9.95 -10.19
C GLY A 112 -11.59 -9.67 -9.70
N ILE A 113 -11.45 -8.90 -8.62
CA ILE A 113 -10.14 -8.66 -7.96
C ILE A 113 -9.63 -9.95 -7.32
N ALA A 114 -10.48 -10.66 -6.56
CA ALA A 114 -10.12 -11.93 -5.92
C ALA A 114 -9.65 -12.98 -6.93
N ALA A 115 -10.33 -13.08 -8.06
CA ALA A 115 -10.00 -14.01 -9.14
C ALA A 115 -8.79 -13.56 -10.00
N GLY A 116 -8.31 -12.32 -9.86
CA GLY A 116 -7.27 -11.76 -10.71
C GLY A 116 -7.71 -11.50 -12.16
N THR A 117 -9.01 -11.36 -12.41
CA THR A 117 -9.58 -11.04 -13.73
C THR A 117 -9.81 -9.55 -13.93
N THR A 118 -9.76 -8.77 -12.85
CA THR A 118 -9.96 -7.32 -12.83
C THR A 118 -8.87 -6.66 -12.00
N ARG A 119 -8.41 -5.49 -12.42
CA ARG A 119 -7.47 -4.64 -11.71
C ARG A 119 -8.12 -3.33 -11.32
N ALA A 120 -7.70 -2.76 -10.20
CA ALA A 120 -8.17 -1.46 -9.77
C ALA A 120 -7.03 -0.58 -9.29
N ALA A 121 -7.22 0.75 -9.34
CA ALA A 121 -6.27 1.69 -8.79
C ALA A 121 -6.95 2.73 -7.89
N PHE A 122 -6.14 3.43 -7.07
CA PHE A 122 -6.62 4.32 -6.02
C PHE A 122 -6.20 5.76 -6.31
N GLY A 123 -7.17 6.64 -6.53
CA GLY A 123 -6.99 8.03 -6.91
C GLY A 123 -7.37 9.00 -5.80
N LEU A 124 -6.40 9.34 -4.94
CA LEU A 124 -6.58 10.31 -3.86
C LEU A 124 -5.74 11.58 -4.11
N SER A 125 -4.45 11.41 -4.37
CA SER A 125 -3.48 12.49 -4.51
C SER A 125 -3.65 13.30 -5.79
N GLU A 126 -3.28 14.59 -5.71
CA GLU A 126 -3.24 15.53 -6.83
C GLU A 126 -1.91 16.29 -6.82
N PRO A 127 -1.49 16.95 -7.92
CA PRO A 127 -0.21 17.64 -7.97
C PRO A 127 0.06 18.60 -6.80
N GLN A 128 -0.97 19.28 -6.30
CA GLN A 128 -0.91 20.19 -5.16
C GLN A 128 -1.39 19.59 -3.82
N ALA A 129 -1.95 18.37 -3.83
CA ALA A 129 -2.58 17.75 -2.67
C ALA A 129 -2.05 16.31 -2.43
N GLY A 130 -0.84 16.21 -1.88
CA GLY A 130 -0.24 14.96 -1.42
C GLY A 130 -0.57 14.71 0.06
N SER A 131 0.31 15.15 0.98
CA SER A 131 0.08 15.04 2.42
C SER A 131 -1.10 15.90 2.91
N ASP A 132 -1.35 17.05 2.29
CA ASP A 132 -2.54 17.85 2.50
C ASP A 132 -3.67 17.44 1.55
N VAL A 133 -4.27 16.29 1.83
CA VAL A 133 -5.38 15.73 1.03
C VAL A 133 -6.56 16.70 0.93
N ALA A 134 -6.79 17.53 1.94
CA ALA A 134 -7.90 18.50 1.96
C ALA A 134 -7.76 19.61 0.91
N ALA A 135 -6.54 19.84 0.41
CA ALA A 135 -6.27 20.78 -0.66
C ALA A 135 -6.65 20.28 -2.06
N MET A 136 -7.24 19.07 -2.18
CA MET A 136 -7.65 18.55 -3.49
C MET A 136 -8.61 19.49 -4.23
N LEU A 137 -8.50 19.53 -5.55
CA LEU A 137 -9.30 20.37 -6.43
C LEU A 137 -10.29 19.57 -7.29
N THR A 138 -10.12 18.26 -7.44
CA THR A 138 -11.08 17.42 -8.17
C THR A 138 -12.48 17.60 -7.59
N ARG A 139 -13.45 17.90 -8.44
CA ARG A 139 -14.85 18.15 -8.07
C ARG A 139 -15.77 17.10 -8.66
N ALA A 140 -16.84 16.83 -7.93
CA ALA A 140 -17.98 16.02 -8.37
C ALA A 140 -19.23 16.88 -8.23
N THR A 141 -19.83 17.25 -9.36
CA THR A 141 -21.06 18.04 -9.42
C THR A 141 -22.24 17.09 -9.72
N SER A 142 -23.32 17.20 -8.94
CA SER A 142 -24.53 16.41 -9.15
C SER A 142 -25.15 16.75 -10.51
N VAL A 143 -25.51 15.70 -11.25
CA VAL A 143 -26.24 15.78 -12.53
C VAL A 143 -27.41 14.79 -12.49
N GLU A 144 -28.29 14.80 -13.49
CA GLU A 144 -29.39 13.82 -13.54
C GLU A 144 -28.85 12.38 -13.60
N GLY A 145 -29.20 11.56 -12.62
CA GLY A 145 -28.81 10.15 -12.51
C GLY A 145 -27.36 9.89 -12.12
N GLY A 146 -26.60 10.91 -11.64
CA GLY A 146 -25.21 10.69 -11.27
C GLY A 146 -24.41 11.93 -10.91
N TRP A 147 -23.11 11.82 -11.13
CA TRP A 147 -22.09 12.81 -10.75
C TRP A 147 -21.15 13.08 -11.92
N ARG A 148 -20.91 14.34 -12.20
CA ARG A 148 -19.91 14.78 -13.18
C ARG A 148 -18.62 15.13 -12.47
N LEU A 149 -17.54 14.38 -12.79
CA LEU A 149 -16.24 14.54 -12.20
C LEU A 149 -15.30 15.33 -13.12
N ASN A 150 -14.61 16.31 -12.56
CA ASN A 150 -13.58 17.10 -13.22
C ASN A 150 -12.35 17.24 -12.33
N GLY A 151 -11.16 16.94 -12.87
CA GLY A 151 -9.90 17.07 -12.15
C GLY A 151 -8.83 16.11 -12.64
N VAL A 152 -7.71 16.08 -11.91
CA VAL A 152 -6.54 15.25 -12.22
C VAL A 152 -6.09 14.56 -10.94
N LYS A 153 -5.95 13.24 -10.99
CA LYS A 153 -5.25 12.46 -9.95
C LYS A 153 -3.86 12.10 -10.42
N CYS A 154 -2.90 12.08 -9.53
CA CYS A 154 -1.53 11.78 -9.86
C CYS A 154 -0.91 10.72 -8.93
N TRP A 155 0.23 10.20 -9.36
CA TRP A 155 1.00 9.16 -8.66
C TRP A 155 0.18 7.91 -8.35
N MET A 156 -0.80 7.60 -9.20
CA MET A 156 -1.64 6.42 -9.07
C MET A 156 -0.90 5.18 -9.58
N SER A 157 -0.61 4.25 -8.68
CA SER A 157 0.00 2.96 -9.06
C SER A 157 -1.00 2.07 -9.78
N GLY A 158 -0.58 1.47 -10.91
CA GLY A 158 -1.41 0.60 -11.73
C GLY A 158 -2.47 1.33 -12.53
N VAL A 159 -2.34 2.64 -12.73
CA VAL A 159 -3.36 3.47 -13.41
C VAL A 159 -3.62 3.00 -14.85
N ALA A 160 -2.59 2.57 -15.56
CA ALA A 160 -2.72 2.12 -16.95
C ALA A 160 -3.32 0.72 -17.08
N GLN A 161 -3.18 -0.15 -16.08
CA GLN A 161 -3.70 -1.51 -16.08
C GLN A 161 -5.08 -1.64 -15.43
N ALA A 162 -5.53 -0.65 -14.65
CA ALA A 162 -6.79 -0.73 -13.93
C ALA A 162 -8.01 -0.74 -14.87
N ASP A 163 -9.00 -1.56 -14.54
CA ASP A 163 -10.30 -1.59 -15.19
C ASP A 163 -11.26 -0.57 -14.57
N TRP A 164 -11.06 -0.25 -13.30
CA TRP A 164 -11.80 0.77 -12.58
C TRP A 164 -10.93 1.42 -11.50
N TYR A 165 -11.37 2.57 -11.03
CA TYR A 165 -10.65 3.40 -10.05
C TYR A 165 -11.54 3.73 -8.87
N THR A 166 -10.99 3.67 -7.64
CA THR A 166 -11.59 4.37 -6.50
C THR A 166 -11.04 5.79 -6.49
N VAL A 167 -11.89 6.78 -6.77
CA VAL A 167 -11.51 8.19 -6.90
C VAL A 167 -12.16 9.01 -5.80
N PHE A 168 -11.38 9.89 -5.17
CA PHE A 168 -11.90 10.86 -4.22
C PHE A 168 -12.02 12.24 -4.86
N ALA A 169 -13.17 12.88 -4.69
CA ALA A 169 -13.47 14.21 -5.20
C ALA A 169 -14.27 15.02 -4.19
N LYS A 170 -14.19 16.34 -4.24
CA LYS A 170 -15.08 17.22 -3.48
C LYS A 170 -16.45 17.23 -4.17
N ALA A 171 -17.45 16.66 -3.51
CA ALA A 171 -18.82 16.67 -3.98
C ALA A 171 -19.50 17.99 -3.58
N ASP A 172 -20.16 18.64 -4.54
CA ASP A 172 -20.98 19.82 -4.25
C ASP A 172 -22.19 19.38 -3.39
N SER A 173 -22.52 20.16 -2.36
CA SER A 173 -23.73 19.93 -1.57
C SER A 173 -24.95 20.06 -2.47
N VAL A 174 -25.68 18.95 -2.65
CA VAL A 174 -27.00 18.99 -3.31
C VAL A 174 -27.91 19.87 -2.45
N GLY A 175 -28.44 20.94 -3.02
CA GLY A 175 -29.29 21.89 -2.31
C GLY A 175 -30.41 21.17 -1.53
N GLY A 176 -30.31 21.18 -0.19
CA GLY A 176 -31.34 20.70 0.72
C GLY A 176 -31.09 19.37 1.42
N LEU A 177 -30.11 18.57 1.05
CA LEU A 177 -29.71 17.41 1.87
C LEU A 177 -28.67 17.86 2.92
N GLN A 178 -29.18 18.46 3.99
CA GLN A 178 -28.40 18.59 5.23
C GLN A 178 -28.07 17.17 5.72
N GLY A 179 -26.78 16.86 5.79
CA GLY A 179 -26.31 15.61 6.36
C GLY A 179 -27.03 15.33 7.67
N ARG A 180 -27.58 14.13 7.84
CA ARG A 180 -28.11 13.66 9.11
C ARG A 180 -27.01 13.80 10.16
N PRO A 181 -27.27 14.34 11.35
CA PRO A 181 -26.29 14.41 12.40
C PRO A 181 -25.80 12.98 12.70
N GLY A 182 -24.53 12.70 12.45
CA GLY A 182 -23.91 11.48 12.93
C GLY A 182 -23.99 11.44 14.44
N ALA A 183 -24.32 10.28 14.99
CA ALA A 183 -24.52 10.07 16.44
C ALA A 183 -23.28 10.19 17.32
N ASP A 184 -22.18 10.74 16.81
CA ASP A 184 -20.92 10.90 17.54
C ASP A 184 -20.50 12.36 17.51
N GLY A 185 -20.53 13.02 18.68
CA GLY A 185 -20.20 14.42 18.94
C GLY A 185 -18.77 14.82 18.58
N GLY A 186 -18.42 14.84 17.32
CA GLY A 186 -17.13 15.30 16.77
C GLY A 186 -17.24 16.70 16.18
N LEU A 187 -16.39 17.56 16.67
CA LEU A 187 -16.08 18.95 16.31
C LEU A 187 -16.75 19.48 15.03
N GLN A 188 -17.67 20.41 15.20
CA GLN A 188 -18.28 21.19 14.13
C GLN A 188 -17.22 22.03 13.43
N GLY A 189 -16.79 21.60 12.23
CA GLY A 189 -16.04 22.44 11.29
C GLY A 189 -16.98 23.50 10.71
N ARG A 190 -16.56 24.76 10.72
CA ARG A 190 -17.27 25.85 10.05
C ARG A 190 -17.39 25.55 8.56
N PRO A 191 -18.56 25.70 7.91
CA PRO A 191 -18.68 25.58 6.48
C PRO A 191 -17.90 26.74 5.81
N GLY A 192 -16.77 26.38 5.21
CA GLY A 192 -16.12 27.28 4.24
C GLY A 192 -16.86 27.21 2.92
N ALA A 193 -16.91 28.29 2.17
CA ALA A 193 -17.59 28.40 0.87
C ALA A 193 -17.12 27.41 -0.21
N ASP A 194 -16.02 26.64 0.06
CA ASP A 194 -15.39 25.68 -0.86
C ASP A 194 -15.57 24.20 -0.45
N GLY A 195 -16.52 23.88 0.41
CA GLY A 195 -16.85 22.48 0.77
C GLY A 195 -15.84 21.74 1.64
N GLY A 196 -14.69 22.30 2.00
CA GLY A 196 -13.72 21.78 2.97
C GLY A 196 -13.46 20.24 2.93
N ARG A 197 -12.99 19.67 4.04
CA ARG A 197 -12.78 18.21 4.22
C ARG A 197 -14.07 17.42 4.16
N ASP A 198 -15.16 18.02 4.61
CA ASP A 198 -16.45 17.36 4.77
C ASP A 198 -17.18 17.12 3.43
N SER A 199 -16.67 17.63 2.31
CA SER A 199 -17.20 17.38 0.97
C SER A 199 -16.47 16.23 0.22
N ILE A 200 -15.32 15.77 0.72
CA ILE A 200 -14.53 14.71 0.04
C ILE A 200 -15.30 13.41 0.05
N THR A 201 -15.59 12.87 -1.12
CA THR A 201 -16.47 11.73 -1.37
C THR A 201 -15.77 10.72 -2.27
N ALA A 202 -16.02 9.43 -2.07
CA ALA A 202 -15.43 8.35 -2.83
C ALA A 202 -16.36 7.87 -3.95
N PHE A 203 -15.82 7.63 -5.13
CA PHE A 203 -16.55 7.15 -6.30
C PHE A 203 -15.83 5.96 -6.94
N ILE A 204 -16.60 5.02 -7.50
CA ILE A 204 -16.07 4.00 -8.41
C ILE A 204 -16.18 4.57 -9.83
N VAL A 205 -15.05 4.71 -10.50
CA VAL A 205 -14.95 5.26 -11.84
C VAL A 205 -14.51 4.17 -12.81
N ASP A 206 -15.33 3.84 -13.80
CA ASP A 206 -14.97 2.88 -14.86
C ASP A 206 -13.91 3.51 -15.77
N ARG A 207 -12.88 2.75 -16.13
CA ARG A 207 -11.84 3.21 -17.07
C ARG A 207 -12.39 3.61 -18.43
N ARG A 208 -13.47 2.96 -18.87
CA ARG A 208 -14.08 3.16 -20.18
C ARG A 208 -15.14 4.24 -20.19
N ALA A 209 -15.44 4.87 -19.04
CA ALA A 209 -16.41 5.95 -18.99
C ALA A 209 -15.93 7.14 -19.83
N GLU A 210 -16.86 7.79 -20.52
CA GLU A 210 -16.58 9.00 -21.29
C GLU A 210 -15.98 10.07 -20.37
N GLY A 211 -14.97 10.78 -20.85
CA GLY A 211 -14.25 11.79 -20.07
C GLY A 211 -13.18 11.24 -19.13
N VAL A 212 -12.95 9.91 -19.08
CA VAL A 212 -11.89 9.28 -18.30
C VAL A 212 -10.72 8.91 -19.22
N SER A 213 -9.52 9.35 -18.87
CA SER A 213 -8.31 8.98 -19.62
C SER A 213 -7.09 8.89 -18.70
N VAL A 214 -6.15 8.05 -19.10
CA VAL A 214 -4.83 7.98 -18.46
C VAL A 214 -3.95 9.07 -19.07
N GLY A 215 -3.37 9.91 -18.22
CA GLY A 215 -2.46 10.96 -18.62
C GLY A 215 -1.00 10.47 -18.69
N THR A 216 -0.09 11.28 -18.18
CA THR A 216 1.34 10.98 -18.17
C THR A 216 1.64 9.77 -17.27
N ILE A 217 2.47 8.85 -17.77
CA ILE A 217 3.08 7.78 -16.97
C ILE A 217 4.45 8.26 -16.49
N ASP A 218 4.65 8.22 -15.18
CA ASP A 218 5.83 8.75 -14.51
C ASP A 218 7.06 7.86 -14.67
N ARG A 219 8.22 8.48 -14.86
CA ARG A 219 9.53 7.80 -14.87
C ARG A 219 10.06 7.72 -13.44
N LYS A 220 9.92 6.56 -12.83
CA LYS A 220 10.25 6.34 -11.42
C LYS A 220 11.72 5.96 -11.18
N MET A 221 12.21 6.25 -9.97
CA MET A 221 13.49 5.81 -9.46
C MET A 221 13.53 4.28 -9.25
N GLY A 222 12.47 3.70 -8.68
CA GLY A 222 12.33 2.29 -8.34
C GLY A 222 10.89 1.81 -8.47
N VAL A 223 10.65 0.55 -8.09
CA VAL A 223 9.34 -0.13 -8.20
C VAL A 223 8.79 -0.03 -9.63
N ARG A 224 9.66 -0.28 -10.63
CA ARG A 224 9.41 0.08 -12.01
C ARG A 224 8.38 -0.82 -12.69
N GLY A 225 8.27 -2.06 -12.41
CA GLY A 225 7.34 -2.99 -13.05
C GLY A 225 5.84 -2.71 -12.84
N VAL A 226 5.46 -1.79 -11.93
CA VAL A 226 4.08 -1.29 -11.81
C VAL A 226 4.08 0.16 -12.22
N ASP A 227 3.33 0.55 -13.24
CA ASP A 227 3.23 1.94 -13.67
C ASP A 227 2.71 2.85 -12.53
N THR A 228 3.03 4.11 -12.64
CA THR A 228 2.50 5.18 -11.79
C THR A 228 2.26 6.38 -12.68
N GLY A 229 1.12 7.04 -12.55
CA GLY A 229 0.81 8.15 -13.46
C GLY A 229 -0.46 8.88 -13.09
N GLU A 230 -0.99 9.59 -14.07
CA GLU A 230 -2.13 10.47 -13.94
C GLU A 230 -3.43 9.82 -14.43
N LEU A 231 -4.53 10.11 -13.73
CA LEU A 231 -5.89 9.90 -14.19
C LEU A 231 -6.53 11.26 -14.45
N LEU A 232 -6.94 11.49 -15.68
CA LEU A 232 -7.60 12.71 -16.13
C LEU A 232 -9.11 12.48 -16.16
N LEU A 233 -9.86 13.40 -15.52
CA LEU A 233 -11.31 13.40 -15.48
C LEU A 233 -11.79 14.72 -16.12
N HIS A 234 -12.46 14.60 -17.26
CA HIS A 234 -13.01 15.74 -18.01
C HIS A 234 -14.46 15.50 -18.32
N ASP A 235 -15.35 16.10 -17.54
CA ASP A 235 -16.79 15.88 -17.58
C ASP A 235 -17.19 14.40 -17.48
N ALA A 236 -16.39 13.61 -16.73
CA ALA A 236 -16.61 12.19 -16.57
C ALA A 236 -17.87 11.93 -15.73
N VAL A 237 -18.89 11.32 -16.34
CA VAL A 237 -20.17 11.03 -15.67
C VAL A 237 -20.10 9.67 -15.00
N VAL A 238 -20.38 9.66 -13.69
CA VAL A 238 -20.42 8.46 -12.84
C VAL A 238 -21.83 8.29 -12.30
N PRO A 239 -22.47 7.13 -12.47
CA PRO A 239 -23.83 6.86 -11.94
C PRO A 239 -23.92 7.01 -10.42
N ASP A 240 -25.08 7.36 -9.88
CA ASP A 240 -25.33 7.49 -8.44
C ASP A 240 -24.97 6.21 -7.68
N GLU A 241 -25.23 5.05 -8.28
CA GLU A 241 -24.92 3.74 -7.72
C GLU A 241 -23.42 3.47 -7.52
N ASN A 242 -22.56 4.28 -8.11
CA ASN A 242 -21.10 4.19 -7.99
C ASN A 242 -20.52 5.12 -6.91
N LEU A 243 -21.35 5.88 -6.19
CA LEU A 243 -20.94 6.60 -4.99
C LEU A 243 -20.68 5.59 -3.86
N ILE A 244 -19.51 5.63 -3.22
CA ILE A 244 -19.16 4.74 -2.11
C ILE A 244 -19.47 5.42 -0.78
N GLY A 245 -20.36 4.83 -0.01
CA GLY A 245 -20.77 5.36 1.30
C GLY A 245 -21.66 6.59 1.18
N GLU A 246 -21.30 7.67 1.83
CA GLU A 246 -22.07 8.91 1.91
C GLU A 246 -21.25 10.10 1.38
N ILE A 247 -21.92 11.19 1.02
CA ILE A 247 -21.27 12.47 0.71
C ILE A 247 -20.56 12.97 1.98
N GLY A 248 -19.30 13.46 1.83
CA GLY A 248 -18.52 13.88 3.00
C GLY A 248 -17.67 12.80 3.65
N GLY A 249 -17.28 11.79 2.87
CA GLY A 249 -16.50 10.62 3.30
C GLY A 249 -15.00 10.84 3.48
N PHE A 250 -14.47 12.03 3.88
CA PHE A 250 -13.04 12.19 4.19
C PHE A 250 -12.56 11.14 5.21
N ARG A 251 -13.38 10.85 6.21
CA ARG A 251 -13.12 9.78 7.18
C ARG A 251 -12.91 8.44 6.49
N LEU A 252 -13.66 8.13 5.44
CA LEU A 252 -13.53 6.89 4.67
C LEU A 252 -12.15 6.77 4.03
N ALA A 253 -11.66 7.84 3.41
CA ALA A 253 -10.30 7.86 2.85
C ALA A 253 -9.25 7.55 3.92
N MET A 254 -9.36 8.18 5.09
CA MET A 254 -8.42 7.97 6.20
C MET A 254 -8.51 6.56 6.78
N LEU A 255 -9.71 6.00 6.96
CA LEU A 255 -9.90 4.62 7.42
C LEU A 255 -9.31 3.61 6.43
N GLY A 256 -9.54 3.81 5.12
CA GLY A 256 -8.95 3.01 4.07
C GLY A 256 -7.41 3.00 4.15
N LEU A 257 -6.79 4.18 4.21
CA LEU A 257 -5.34 4.31 4.32
C LEU A 257 -4.79 3.71 5.63
N ASN A 258 -5.49 3.89 6.76
CA ASN A 258 -5.06 3.33 8.04
C ASN A 258 -4.98 1.80 7.98
N ALA A 259 -6.00 1.15 7.40
CA ALA A 259 -6.06 -0.30 7.25
C ALA A 259 -4.95 -0.85 6.33
N MET A 260 -4.38 -0.02 5.43
CA MET A 260 -3.33 -0.44 4.49
C MET A 260 -1.90 -0.33 5.05
N ARG A 261 -1.67 0.42 6.12
CA ARG A 261 -0.32 0.63 6.67
C ARG A 261 0.48 -0.65 6.95
N PRO A 262 -0.11 -1.73 7.49
CA PRO A 262 0.61 -3.00 7.68
C PRO A 262 1.13 -3.59 6.37
N LEU A 263 0.39 -3.43 5.26
CA LEU A 263 0.78 -3.96 3.95
C LEU A 263 2.00 -3.21 3.38
N VAL A 264 2.07 -1.88 3.60
CA VAL A 264 3.25 -1.08 3.22
C VAL A 264 4.44 -1.44 4.11
N ALA A 265 4.22 -1.65 5.41
CA ALA A 265 5.24 -2.10 6.35
C ALA A 265 5.82 -3.47 5.92
N ALA A 266 4.97 -4.41 5.51
CA ALA A 266 5.38 -5.72 5.01
C ALA A 266 6.31 -5.63 3.80
N ARG A 267 6.03 -4.72 2.85
CA ARG A 267 6.94 -4.44 1.72
C ARG A 267 8.32 -3.99 2.23
N GLY A 268 8.33 -3.15 3.28
CA GLY A 268 9.58 -2.69 3.91
C GLY A 268 10.37 -3.80 4.56
N ILE A 269 9.71 -4.66 5.35
CA ILE A 269 10.36 -5.79 6.02
C ILE A 269 10.93 -6.78 5.00
N GLY A 270 10.11 -7.20 4.03
CA GLY A 270 10.55 -8.15 3.02
C GLY A 270 11.76 -7.63 2.23
N LEU A 271 11.74 -6.35 1.82
CA LEU A 271 12.87 -5.72 1.15
C LEU A 271 14.12 -5.68 2.04
N ALA A 272 13.98 -5.30 3.32
CA ALA A 272 15.10 -5.26 4.27
C ALA A 272 15.73 -6.64 4.47
N GLU A 273 14.89 -7.66 4.65
CA GLU A 273 15.33 -9.05 4.79
C GLU A 273 16.01 -9.56 3.52
N GLY A 274 15.41 -9.35 2.34
CA GLY A 274 15.99 -9.74 1.05
C GLY A 274 17.36 -9.11 0.80
N ALA A 275 17.48 -7.81 1.11
CA ALA A 275 18.77 -7.10 1.01
C ALA A 275 19.83 -7.66 1.98
N LEU A 276 19.45 -7.93 3.24
CA LEU A 276 20.35 -8.50 4.23
C LEU A 276 20.78 -9.93 3.87
N MET A 277 19.83 -10.78 3.44
CA MET A 277 20.13 -12.15 2.99
C MET A 277 21.15 -12.14 1.86
N TYR A 278 20.93 -11.34 0.82
CA TYR A 278 21.84 -11.24 -0.31
C TYR A 278 23.24 -10.75 0.09
N ALA A 279 23.30 -9.68 0.90
CA ALA A 279 24.56 -9.13 1.35
C ALA A 279 25.35 -10.10 2.25
N THR A 280 24.64 -10.87 3.10
CA THR A 280 25.25 -11.89 3.95
C THR A 280 25.85 -13.03 3.13
N GLU A 281 25.10 -13.54 2.14
CA GLU A 281 25.59 -14.59 1.24
C GLU A 281 26.84 -14.11 0.46
N TYR A 282 26.81 -12.88 -0.05
CA TYR A 282 27.95 -12.29 -0.72
C TYR A 282 29.16 -12.13 0.22
N ALA A 283 28.95 -11.63 1.44
CA ALA A 283 30.03 -11.42 2.42
C ALA A 283 30.70 -12.74 2.84
N GLN A 284 29.95 -13.86 2.89
CA GLN A 284 30.48 -15.19 3.16
C GLN A 284 31.38 -15.73 2.05
N GLN A 285 31.21 -15.25 0.83
CA GLN A 285 31.95 -15.72 -0.35
C GLN A 285 33.08 -14.76 -0.75
N ARG A 286 33.00 -13.49 -0.39
CA ARG A 286 33.95 -12.44 -0.81
C ARG A 286 35.24 -12.45 -0.01
N PRO A 287 36.39 -12.77 -0.61
CA PRO A 287 37.67 -12.70 0.09
C PRO A 287 38.15 -11.25 0.20
N ALA A 288 38.69 -10.91 1.37
CA ALA A 288 39.37 -9.63 1.66
C ALA A 288 40.38 -9.80 2.80
N PHE A 289 41.58 -9.29 2.64
CA PHE A 289 42.63 -9.32 3.67
C PHE A 289 42.90 -10.72 4.24
N GLY A 290 42.94 -11.75 3.38
CA GLY A 290 43.27 -13.13 3.75
C GLY A 290 42.12 -13.93 4.44
N ARG A 291 40.92 -13.39 4.52
CA ARG A 291 39.68 -14.03 5.06
C ARG A 291 38.45 -13.53 4.31
N HIS A 292 37.26 -14.02 4.65
CA HIS A 292 36.01 -13.52 4.04
C HIS A 292 35.53 -12.23 4.70
N VAL A 293 34.77 -11.42 3.97
CA VAL A 293 34.15 -10.19 4.48
C VAL A 293 33.29 -10.45 5.71
N ALA A 294 32.59 -11.58 5.76
CA ALA A 294 31.78 -12.00 6.90
C ALA A 294 32.58 -12.28 8.18
N ASP A 295 33.91 -12.49 8.10
CA ASP A 295 34.75 -12.77 9.27
C ASP A 295 35.14 -11.50 10.05
N PHE A 296 34.85 -10.32 9.53
CA PHE A 296 35.13 -9.06 10.21
C PHE A 296 34.01 -8.72 11.21
N GLN A 297 34.36 -8.49 12.47
CA GLN A 297 33.39 -8.15 13.53
C GLN A 297 32.51 -6.95 13.18
N GLY A 298 33.08 -5.91 12.53
CA GLY A 298 32.27 -4.75 12.10
C GLY A 298 31.14 -5.12 11.17
N ILE A 299 31.33 -6.10 10.29
CA ILE A 299 30.26 -6.63 9.41
C ILE A 299 29.27 -7.48 10.20
N GLN A 300 29.77 -8.37 11.09
CA GLN A 300 28.93 -9.22 11.95
C GLN A 300 27.99 -8.40 12.84
N TRP A 301 28.47 -7.28 13.40
CA TRP A 301 27.65 -6.39 14.20
C TRP A 301 26.52 -5.73 13.39
N GLU A 302 26.80 -5.30 12.17
CA GLU A 302 25.75 -4.73 11.32
C GLU A 302 24.71 -5.77 10.89
N ILE A 303 25.14 -6.99 10.56
CA ILE A 303 24.23 -8.12 10.28
C ILE A 303 23.33 -8.39 11.50
N ALA A 304 23.91 -8.49 12.71
CA ALA A 304 23.18 -8.77 13.92
C ALA A 304 22.16 -7.67 14.29
N LYS A 305 22.55 -6.40 14.15
CA LYS A 305 21.64 -5.26 14.36
C LYS A 305 20.46 -5.30 13.39
N LEU A 306 20.74 -5.45 12.09
CA LEU A 306 19.68 -5.48 11.07
C LEU A 306 18.75 -6.68 11.29
N ALA A 307 19.27 -7.86 11.58
CA ALA A 307 18.44 -9.03 11.86
C ALA A 307 17.50 -8.78 13.05
N THR A 308 18.01 -8.20 14.14
CA THR A 308 17.21 -7.85 15.32
C THR A 308 16.12 -6.81 14.99
N GLU A 309 16.47 -5.77 14.22
CA GLU A 309 15.53 -4.71 13.84
C GLU A 309 14.46 -5.22 12.86
N ILE A 310 14.80 -6.16 11.97
CA ILE A 310 13.83 -6.81 11.07
C ILE A 310 12.80 -7.59 11.87
N GLU A 311 13.22 -8.37 12.87
CA GLU A 311 12.31 -9.10 13.75
C GLU A 311 11.42 -8.14 14.55
N ALA A 312 11.97 -7.07 15.10
CA ALA A 312 11.17 -6.06 15.81
C ALA A 312 10.14 -5.39 14.89
N ALA A 313 10.53 -5.05 13.65
CA ALA A 313 9.62 -4.49 12.65
C ALA A 313 8.51 -5.48 12.25
N ARG A 314 8.83 -6.78 12.11
CA ARG A 314 7.88 -7.85 11.81
C ARG A 314 6.83 -7.98 12.90
N LEU A 315 7.23 -8.04 14.15
CA LEU A 315 6.32 -8.11 15.29
C LEU A 315 5.38 -6.88 15.35
N LEU A 316 5.90 -5.67 15.14
CA LEU A 316 5.09 -4.46 15.06
C LEU A 316 4.08 -4.54 13.91
N THR A 317 4.50 -5.05 12.75
CA THR A 317 3.68 -5.12 11.54
C THR A 317 2.59 -6.18 11.66
N TYR A 318 2.91 -7.37 12.15
CA TYR A 318 1.92 -8.44 12.34
C TYR A 318 0.88 -8.07 13.38
N ARG A 319 1.30 -7.40 14.48
CA ARG A 319 0.36 -6.82 15.45
C ARG A 319 -0.56 -5.79 14.80
N ALA A 320 -0.02 -4.90 13.98
CA ALA A 320 -0.81 -3.90 13.28
C ALA A 320 -1.79 -4.53 12.26
N ALA A 321 -1.38 -5.59 11.55
CA ALA A 321 -2.24 -6.35 10.65
C ALA A 321 -3.38 -7.04 11.40
N SER A 322 -3.09 -7.66 12.55
CA SER A 322 -4.11 -8.26 13.43
C SER A 322 -5.10 -7.21 13.96
N TYR A 323 -4.64 -5.98 14.27
CA TYR A 323 -5.55 -4.90 14.64
C TYR A 323 -6.47 -4.52 13.47
N ALA A 324 -5.95 -4.43 12.24
CA ALA A 324 -6.76 -4.15 11.06
C ALA A 324 -7.84 -5.22 10.83
N ASP A 325 -7.51 -6.51 11.01
CA ASP A 325 -8.47 -7.62 10.91
C ASP A 325 -9.59 -7.56 11.96
N GLN A 326 -9.30 -6.98 13.13
CA GLN A 326 -10.28 -6.75 14.20
C GLN A 326 -11.09 -5.44 13.99
N GLY A 327 -10.95 -4.75 12.86
CA GLY A 327 -11.57 -3.45 12.62
C GLY A 327 -10.95 -2.30 13.43
N ARG A 328 -9.79 -2.53 14.05
CA ARG A 328 -9.07 -1.57 14.91
C ARG A 328 -8.14 -0.70 14.05
N PHE A 329 -8.72 0.18 13.26
CA PHE A 329 -8.00 1.17 12.44
C PHE A 329 -8.59 2.58 12.55
N THR A 330 -9.40 2.81 13.61
CA THR A 330 -9.94 4.11 14.02
C THR A 330 -8.89 4.92 14.79
N LYS A 331 -9.22 6.15 15.18
CA LYS A 331 -8.27 7.16 15.68
C LYS A 331 -7.33 6.64 16.78
N GLU A 332 -7.85 5.91 17.74
CA GLU A 332 -7.12 5.35 18.90
C GLU A 332 -6.07 4.29 18.50
N TRP A 333 -6.27 3.61 17.37
CA TRP A 333 -5.36 2.56 16.87
C TRP A 333 -4.33 3.07 15.86
N VAL A 334 -4.59 4.25 15.28
CA VAL A 334 -3.71 4.88 14.27
C VAL A 334 -2.25 4.96 14.69
N PRO A 335 -1.89 5.30 15.94
CA PRO A 335 -0.49 5.35 16.35
C PRO A 335 0.24 4.01 16.18
N TYR A 336 -0.40 2.89 16.54
CA TYR A 336 0.19 1.55 16.39
C TYR A 336 0.39 1.14 14.93
N LEU A 337 -0.57 1.45 14.06
CA LEU A 337 -0.48 1.21 12.62
C LEU A 337 0.63 2.08 11.99
N SER A 338 0.75 3.32 12.48
CA SER A 338 1.79 4.26 12.04
C SER A 338 3.18 3.84 12.50
N MET A 339 3.34 3.30 13.72
CA MET A 339 4.61 2.75 14.23
C MET A 339 5.12 1.64 13.30
N ALA A 340 4.25 0.70 12.91
CA ALA A 340 4.61 -0.38 12.02
C ALA A 340 5.11 0.15 10.67
N LYS A 341 4.34 1.03 10.02
CA LYS A 341 4.69 1.61 8.71
C LYS A 341 5.98 2.41 8.77
N TYR A 342 6.08 3.32 9.73
CA TYR A 342 7.26 4.19 9.88
C TYR A 342 8.52 3.36 10.11
N TYR A 343 8.50 2.47 11.11
CA TYR A 343 9.70 1.72 11.51
C TYR A 343 10.17 0.79 10.40
N ALA A 344 9.27 0.02 9.79
CA ALA A 344 9.60 -0.92 8.73
C ALA A 344 10.15 -0.24 7.46
N THR A 345 9.56 0.90 7.07
CA THR A 345 9.98 1.58 5.82
C THR A 345 11.29 2.35 5.98
N GLU A 346 11.57 2.95 7.13
CA GLU A 346 12.88 3.55 7.41
C GLU A 346 13.97 2.48 7.57
N LEU A 347 13.64 1.34 8.18
CA LEU A 347 14.52 0.19 8.24
C LEU A 347 14.89 -0.31 6.84
N ALA A 348 13.93 -0.39 5.92
CA ALA A 348 14.18 -0.82 4.54
C ALA A 348 15.26 0.04 3.85
N VAL A 349 15.20 1.37 4.02
CA VAL A 349 16.19 2.30 3.45
C VAL A 349 17.58 2.06 4.08
N ARG A 350 17.65 1.90 5.41
CA ARG A 350 18.94 1.64 6.10
C ARG A 350 19.50 0.28 5.72
N ALA A 351 18.69 -0.76 5.73
CA ALA A 351 19.11 -2.13 5.42
C ALA A 351 19.63 -2.26 3.99
N SER A 352 18.90 -1.69 3.01
CA SER A 352 19.33 -1.70 1.61
C SER A 352 20.62 -0.88 1.39
N GLY A 353 20.76 0.26 2.08
CA GLY A 353 22.00 1.05 2.04
C GLY A 353 23.20 0.31 2.63
N LEU A 354 23.03 -0.38 3.77
CA LEU A 354 24.07 -1.20 4.38
C LEU A 354 24.41 -2.43 3.52
N ALA A 355 23.42 -3.08 2.94
CA ALA A 355 23.64 -4.20 2.02
C ALA A 355 24.49 -3.78 0.81
N LEU A 356 24.15 -2.64 0.20
CA LEU A 356 24.93 -2.05 -0.90
C LEU A 356 26.37 -1.75 -0.45
N GLN A 357 26.55 -1.15 0.74
CA GLN A 357 27.86 -0.84 1.30
C GLN A 357 28.70 -2.09 1.58
N MET A 358 28.08 -3.19 2.07
CA MET A 358 28.78 -4.46 2.33
C MET A 358 29.36 -5.10 1.05
N LEU A 359 28.70 -4.91 -0.08
CA LEU A 359 29.20 -5.38 -1.38
C LEU A 359 30.32 -4.47 -1.95
N GLY A 360 30.47 -3.24 -1.44
CA GLY A 360 31.40 -2.27 -1.99
C GLY A 360 31.07 -1.88 -3.43
N ALA A 361 32.07 -1.77 -4.29
CA ALA A 361 31.87 -1.38 -5.70
C ALA A 361 30.89 -2.32 -6.45
N ALA A 362 30.90 -3.62 -6.15
CA ALA A 362 29.97 -4.58 -6.74
C ALA A 362 28.51 -4.23 -6.45
N GLY A 363 28.19 -3.77 -5.22
CA GLY A 363 26.85 -3.40 -4.82
C GLY A 363 26.27 -2.18 -5.55
N TYR A 364 27.14 -1.37 -6.12
CA TYR A 364 26.74 -0.19 -6.92
C TYR A 364 26.45 -0.52 -8.38
N MET A 365 26.84 -1.73 -8.82
CA MET A 365 26.63 -2.19 -10.21
C MET A 365 25.32 -2.96 -10.33
N LYS A 366 24.69 -2.84 -11.50
CA LYS A 366 23.39 -3.50 -11.79
C LYS A 366 23.47 -5.03 -11.86
N ASP A 367 24.68 -5.62 -11.86
CA ASP A 367 24.87 -7.07 -11.80
C ASP A 367 24.40 -7.68 -10.47
N HIS A 368 24.27 -6.86 -9.43
CA HIS A 368 23.79 -7.22 -8.10
C HIS A 368 22.49 -6.49 -7.76
N PRO A 369 21.55 -7.09 -7.03
CA PRO A 369 20.24 -6.50 -6.76
C PRO A 369 20.26 -5.41 -5.67
N THR A 370 21.41 -5.13 -5.04
CA THR A 370 21.50 -4.19 -3.90
C THR A 370 21.14 -2.76 -4.28
N GLU A 371 21.50 -2.31 -5.49
CA GLU A 371 21.13 -0.99 -5.99
C GLU A 371 19.63 -0.90 -6.26
N LEU A 372 19.00 -1.99 -6.73
CA LEU A 372 17.54 -2.07 -6.91
C LEU A 372 16.82 -2.00 -5.56
N TYR A 373 17.25 -2.77 -4.57
CA TYR A 373 16.69 -2.69 -3.22
C TYR A 373 16.75 -1.26 -2.68
N TYR A 374 17.86 -0.55 -2.86
CA TYR A 374 18.03 0.81 -2.37
C TYR A 374 17.08 1.80 -3.07
N ARG A 375 16.92 1.69 -4.39
CA ARG A 375 15.99 2.53 -5.17
C ARG A 375 14.53 2.26 -4.77
N ASP A 376 14.17 1.01 -4.62
CA ASP A 376 12.80 0.60 -4.26
C ASP A 376 12.45 0.98 -2.82
N ALA A 377 13.38 0.84 -1.88
CA ALA A 377 13.18 1.17 -0.47
C ALA A 377 12.75 2.63 -0.28
N LYS A 378 13.30 3.55 -1.07
CA LYS A 378 13.02 4.98 -0.91
C LYS A 378 11.56 5.34 -1.14
N GLN A 379 10.87 4.66 -2.04
CA GLN A 379 9.44 4.87 -2.27
C GLN A 379 8.63 4.68 -0.99
N LEU A 380 8.97 3.67 -0.18
CA LEU A 380 8.18 3.24 0.98
C LEU A 380 8.08 4.31 2.08
N THR A 381 9.09 5.18 2.20
CA THR A 381 9.06 6.30 3.15
C THR A 381 8.18 7.46 2.72
N ILE A 382 7.69 7.44 1.48
CA ILE A 382 6.92 8.52 0.84
C ILE A 382 5.45 8.15 0.69
N VAL A 383 5.17 6.95 0.12
CA VAL A 383 3.82 6.53 -0.23
C VAL A 383 2.93 6.26 0.99
N GLU A 384 1.62 6.38 0.79
CA GLU A 384 0.58 6.09 1.79
C GLU A 384 0.79 6.81 3.14
N GLY A 385 1.22 8.06 3.03
CA GLY A 385 1.58 8.92 4.16
C GLY A 385 3.07 8.84 4.47
N THR A 386 3.76 9.96 4.27
CA THR A 386 5.21 10.06 4.48
C THR A 386 5.62 9.68 5.90
N SER A 387 6.91 9.36 6.11
CA SER A 387 7.46 9.11 7.45
C SER A 387 7.14 10.24 8.43
N GLN A 388 7.13 11.49 7.97
CA GLN A 388 6.80 12.66 8.79
C GLN A 388 5.31 12.67 9.21
N ILE A 389 4.41 12.29 8.32
CA ILE A 389 2.98 12.12 8.64
C ILE A 389 2.81 11.02 9.68
N GLN A 390 3.49 9.87 9.52
CA GLN A 390 3.41 8.79 10.50
C GLN A 390 3.93 9.22 11.88
N LEU A 391 5.07 9.90 11.93
CA LEU A 391 5.63 10.45 13.17
C LEU A 391 4.68 11.44 13.86
N GLY A 392 4.03 12.32 13.07
CA GLY A 392 3.03 13.25 13.61
C GLY A 392 1.84 12.50 14.25
N LEU A 393 1.34 11.43 13.63
CA LEU A 393 0.24 10.63 14.15
C LEU A 393 0.64 9.85 15.42
N ILE A 394 1.86 9.32 15.47
CA ILE A 394 2.41 8.67 16.66
C ILE A 394 2.52 9.68 17.81
N ALA A 395 3.13 10.84 17.53
CA ALA A 395 3.29 11.90 18.54
C ALA A 395 1.95 12.38 19.10
N GLN A 396 0.93 12.56 18.26
CA GLN A 396 -0.42 12.90 18.69
C GLN A 396 -1.01 11.83 19.61
N GLY A 397 -0.85 10.55 19.29
CA GLY A 397 -1.31 9.46 20.15
C GLY A 397 -0.67 9.46 21.54
N VAL A 398 0.62 9.79 21.64
CA VAL A 398 1.32 9.92 22.92
C VAL A 398 0.88 11.18 23.69
N LEU A 399 0.86 12.33 23.01
CA LEU A 399 0.52 13.62 23.62
C LEU A 399 -0.94 13.70 24.09
N ASN A 400 -1.86 13.11 23.34
CA ASN A 400 -3.28 13.05 23.69
C ASN A 400 -3.59 11.95 24.72
N ARG A 401 -2.61 11.17 25.14
CA ARG A 401 -2.78 9.99 26.00
C ARG A 401 -3.71 8.91 25.42
N ASP A 402 -3.75 8.80 24.08
CA ASP A 402 -4.50 7.75 23.40
C ASP A 402 -3.81 6.37 23.52
N ILE A 403 -2.51 6.34 23.88
CA ILE A 403 -1.69 5.14 24.09
C ILE A 403 -0.83 5.25 25.36
N TRP A 404 -0.60 4.13 26.06
CA TRP A 404 0.28 3.93 27.24
C TRP A 404 -0.19 4.59 28.56
N TRP A 405 -1.39 5.16 28.65
CA TRP A 405 -1.81 5.96 29.80
C TRP A 405 -3.07 5.42 30.51
N ASP A 406 -3.38 4.15 30.38
CA ASP A 406 -4.53 3.48 31.05
C ASP A 406 -4.30 3.30 32.56
#